data_b8ad20b5e243f99f78c88c8a0c7f1753
#
_entry.id   b8ad20b5e243f99f78c88c8a0c7f1753
#
_cell.length_a   1.000
_cell.length_b   1.000
_cell.length_c   1.000
_cell.angle_alpha   90.00
_cell.angle_beta   90.00
_cell.angle_gamma   90.00
#
_symmetry.space_group_name_H-M   'P 1'
#
loop_
_entity.id
_entity.type
_entity.pdbx_description
1 polymer ?
#
loop_
_entity_poly.entity_id
_entity_poly.type
_entity_poly.pdbx_seq_one_letter_code
_entity_poly.pdbx_strand_id
1 'polypeptide(L)'
;MSLVARPWEWIASTFRGMPREVAVLTAVAFAVAVGFGIVFPVIPLFAKDFGVSAFAASAVIAIFALTRFASSFPAGWLVDKLGERLILGSGIFIVAISSALAGLAQNYWQLLLLRGAGGVGSAMFTVSAFALVLRVVMPDQRGRAALTFQGGFLIGGVTGPLFGAPLAAISLRLPFFVYAATLLVAGSIGLVYLANSRLQAREIEAGTDVAPTPLSVAIRHRAYWAALTNNMATGWALFGIRGSVLPLFVTEALLLSESWVALGIFISAVAQGLVLIPAGRSSDTRGRRPSMIVGSLIMGSAFVLLSAIETLPSYVIAMVLFGLGAALLGTSSNAAVGDVVQGRGGTAIGVYQMASDLGAFAGPLIAGLLVDLFDFSWAFAVTAAICIVGTAMALASPETLPRRAEL
;
A
#
# COMPACT_ATOMS: atom_id res chain seq x y z
N MET A 1 12.29 -29.06 20.96
CA MET A 1 12.27 -27.57 20.95
C MET A 1 10.84 -27.12 20.61
N SER A 2 10.14 -26.50 21.56
CA SER A 2 8.70 -26.26 21.57
C SER A 2 8.29 -25.30 20.43
N LEU A 3 7.43 -25.79 19.55
CA LEU A 3 6.86 -25.09 18.40
C LEU A 3 5.79 -24.04 18.77
N VAL A 4 5.69 -23.63 20.03
CA VAL A 4 4.76 -22.61 20.50
C VAL A 4 5.58 -21.46 21.10
N ALA A 5 6.36 -20.78 20.27
CA ALA A 5 6.84 -19.46 20.63
C ALA A 5 5.62 -18.53 20.74
N ARG A 6 5.49 -17.83 21.90
CA ARG A 6 4.37 -16.94 22.18
C ARG A 6 4.31 -15.86 21.07
N PRO A 7 3.13 -15.50 20.56
CA PRO A 7 3.00 -14.59 19.41
C PRO A 7 3.79 -13.27 19.56
N TRP A 8 3.93 -12.75 20.80
CA TRP A 8 4.71 -11.52 21.04
C TRP A 8 6.22 -11.71 20.92
N GLU A 9 6.78 -12.92 21.15
CA GLU A 9 8.20 -13.18 20.95
C GLU A 9 8.56 -13.14 19.46
N TRP A 10 7.63 -13.58 18.63
CA TRP A 10 7.75 -13.53 17.18
C TRP A 10 7.68 -12.06 16.68
N ILE A 11 6.71 -11.25 17.17
CA ILE A 11 6.62 -9.81 16.89
C ILE A 11 7.90 -9.11 17.39
N ALA A 12 8.32 -9.35 18.61
CA ALA A 12 9.54 -8.76 19.18
C ALA A 12 10.80 -9.13 18.37
N SER A 13 10.87 -10.35 17.82
CA SER A 13 11.99 -10.78 16.97
C SER A 13 12.05 -10.03 15.65
N THR A 14 10.91 -9.56 15.13
CA THR A 14 10.83 -8.78 13.89
C THR A 14 11.50 -7.42 14.03
N PHE A 15 11.37 -6.79 15.22
CA PHE A 15 11.97 -5.49 15.52
C PHE A 15 13.40 -5.58 16.09
N ARG A 16 13.93 -6.78 16.37
CA ARG A 16 15.28 -6.94 16.90
C ARG A 16 16.32 -6.40 15.90
N GLY A 17 17.13 -5.45 16.38
CA GLY A 17 18.19 -4.83 15.58
C GLY A 17 17.71 -3.73 14.61
N MET A 18 16.40 -3.40 14.59
CA MET A 18 15.90 -2.27 13.83
C MET A 18 15.90 -0.98 14.66
N PRO A 19 16.12 0.18 14.04
CA PRO A 19 15.94 1.48 14.68
C PRO A 19 14.52 1.66 15.24
N ARG A 20 14.41 2.39 16.36
CA ARG A 20 13.09 2.67 17.00
C ARG A 20 12.15 3.43 16.07
N GLU A 21 12.69 4.21 15.16
CA GLU A 21 11.97 4.97 14.14
C GLU A 21 11.09 4.05 13.25
N VAL A 22 11.58 2.87 12.89
CA VAL A 22 10.80 1.88 12.11
C VAL A 22 9.58 1.42 12.92
N ALA A 23 9.73 1.16 14.21
CA ALA A 23 8.63 0.75 15.08
C ALA A 23 7.57 1.87 15.21
N VAL A 24 8.02 3.11 15.40
CA VAL A 24 7.12 4.29 15.47
C VAL A 24 6.38 4.49 14.16
N LEU A 25 7.08 4.45 13.02
CA LEU A 25 6.46 4.60 11.70
C LEU A 25 5.48 3.48 11.40
N THR A 26 5.79 2.24 11.82
CA THR A 26 4.88 1.09 11.69
C THR A 26 3.62 1.27 12.55
N ALA A 27 3.77 1.76 13.78
CA ALA A 27 2.62 2.05 14.65
C ALA A 27 1.74 3.19 14.09
N VAL A 28 2.36 4.24 13.54
CA VAL A 28 1.65 5.31 12.84
C VAL A 28 0.93 4.77 11.61
N ALA A 29 1.59 3.94 10.79
CA ALA A 29 1.00 3.31 9.61
C ALA A 29 -0.19 2.41 9.98
N PHE A 30 -0.06 1.62 11.04
CA PHE A 30 -1.14 0.82 11.59
C PHE A 30 -2.34 1.68 12.01
N ALA A 31 -2.11 2.74 12.79
CA ALA A 31 -3.18 3.63 13.24
C ALA A 31 -3.88 4.34 12.07
N VAL A 32 -3.12 4.82 11.08
CA VAL A 32 -3.66 5.41 9.84
C VAL A 32 -4.52 4.40 9.09
N ALA A 33 -4.05 3.15 8.96
CA ALA A 33 -4.76 2.10 8.23
C ALA A 33 -6.01 1.61 8.97
N VAL A 34 -5.98 1.49 10.30
CA VAL A 34 -7.18 1.22 11.11
C VAL A 34 -8.23 2.30 10.86
N GLY A 35 -7.85 3.56 11.00
CA GLY A 35 -8.77 4.66 10.81
C GLY A 35 -9.33 4.73 9.39
N PHE A 36 -8.49 4.51 8.37
CA PHE A 36 -8.94 4.41 6.99
C PHE A 36 -9.93 3.25 6.81
N GLY A 37 -9.62 2.07 7.35
CA GLY A 37 -10.50 0.90 7.31
C GLY A 37 -11.85 1.11 8.02
N ILE A 38 -11.89 1.94 9.06
CA ILE A 38 -13.13 2.35 9.73
C ILE A 38 -14.03 3.15 8.79
N VAL A 39 -13.46 4.11 8.05
CA VAL A 39 -14.22 5.05 7.20
C VAL A 39 -14.55 4.48 5.83
N PHE A 40 -13.64 3.70 5.25
CA PHE A 40 -13.71 3.29 3.83
C PHE A 40 -15.03 2.67 3.41
N PRO A 41 -15.62 1.68 4.13
CA PRO A 41 -16.90 1.08 3.75
C PRO A 41 -18.11 2.02 3.93
N VAL A 42 -17.96 3.05 4.75
CA VAL A 42 -19.05 4.00 5.07
C VAL A 42 -19.17 5.13 4.05
N ILE A 43 -18.09 5.43 3.32
CA ILE A 43 -18.05 6.55 2.36
C ILE A 43 -19.17 6.46 1.32
N PRO A 44 -19.39 5.34 0.61
CA PRO A 44 -20.46 5.26 -0.39
C PRO A 44 -21.84 5.39 0.21
N LEU A 45 -22.05 4.82 1.41
CA LEU A 45 -23.33 4.90 2.12
C LEU A 45 -23.65 6.34 2.51
N PHE A 46 -22.68 7.05 3.09
CA PHE A 46 -22.84 8.46 3.45
C PHE A 46 -23.03 9.35 2.23
N ALA A 47 -22.36 9.06 1.11
CA ALA A 47 -22.59 9.78 -0.13
C ALA A 47 -24.02 9.59 -0.66
N LYS A 48 -24.58 8.38 -0.55
CA LYS A 48 -25.97 8.09 -0.97
C LYS A 48 -27.02 8.83 -0.15
N ASP A 49 -26.77 9.18 1.11
CA ASP A 49 -27.67 10.01 1.92
C ASP A 49 -27.93 11.39 1.28
N PHE A 50 -27.05 11.85 0.40
CA PHE A 50 -27.27 13.08 -0.39
C PHE A 50 -28.08 12.86 -1.67
N GLY A 51 -28.70 11.69 -1.87
CA GLY A 51 -29.57 11.39 -3.01
C GLY A 51 -28.83 11.18 -4.34
N VAL A 52 -27.53 10.88 -4.31
CA VAL A 52 -26.73 10.71 -5.54
C VAL A 52 -26.74 9.28 -6.06
N SER A 53 -26.41 9.11 -7.35
CA SER A 53 -26.27 7.79 -7.98
C SER A 53 -25.14 6.96 -7.38
N ALA A 54 -25.13 5.64 -7.62
CA ALA A 54 -24.04 4.75 -7.20
C ALA A 54 -22.69 5.16 -7.82
N PHE A 55 -22.68 5.60 -9.09
CA PHE A 55 -21.50 6.14 -9.75
C PHE A 55 -20.94 7.36 -9.00
N ALA A 56 -21.78 8.34 -8.65
CA ALA A 56 -21.35 9.51 -7.90
C ALA A 56 -20.86 9.15 -6.49
N ALA A 57 -21.50 8.18 -5.82
CA ALA A 57 -21.03 7.68 -4.54
C ALA A 57 -19.63 7.03 -4.65
N SER A 58 -19.39 6.27 -5.72
CA SER A 58 -18.06 5.68 -6.01
C SER A 58 -17.02 6.72 -6.38
N ALA A 59 -17.42 7.83 -7.02
CA ALA A 59 -16.52 8.93 -7.37
C ALA A 59 -15.87 9.58 -6.13
N VAL A 60 -16.51 9.53 -4.96
CA VAL A 60 -15.92 10.00 -3.70
C VAL A 60 -14.70 9.16 -3.28
N ILE A 61 -14.66 7.88 -3.64
CA ILE A 61 -13.48 7.03 -3.44
C ILE A 61 -12.45 7.30 -4.52
N ALA A 62 -12.88 7.40 -5.78
CA ALA A 62 -12.01 7.62 -6.93
C ALA A 62 -11.26 8.96 -6.84
N ILE A 63 -11.90 10.05 -6.40
CA ILE A 63 -11.26 11.35 -6.25
C ILE A 63 -10.10 11.32 -5.24
N PHE A 64 -10.23 10.55 -4.16
CA PHE A 64 -9.16 10.37 -3.19
C PHE A 64 -7.93 9.70 -3.85
N ALA A 65 -8.14 8.64 -4.64
CA ALA A 65 -7.06 7.96 -5.37
C ALA A 65 -6.44 8.85 -6.44
N LEU A 66 -7.27 9.59 -7.19
CA LEU A 66 -6.82 10.51 -8.24
C LEU A 66 -5.97 11.66 -7.66
N THR A 67 -6.45 12.31 -6.61
CA THR A 67 -5.70 13.41 -5.98
C THR A 67 -4.43 12.91 -5.31
N ARG A 68 -4.45 11.71 -4.75
CA ARG A 68 -3.28 11.01 -4.23
C ARG A 68 -2.26 10.77 -5.34
N PHE A 69 -2.69 10.21 -6.48
CA PHE A 69 -1.85 10.03 -7.66
C PHE A 69 -1.20 11.35 -8.11
N ALA A 70 -2.01 12.39 -8.32
CA ALA A 70 -1.54 13.69 -8.78
C ALA A 70 -0.57 14.36 -7.80
N SER A 71 -0.75 14.11 -6.50
CA SER A 71 0.03 14.75 -5.43
C SER A 71 1.29 13.98 -5.03
N SER A 72 1.46 12.73 -5.46
CA SER A 72 2.60 11.91 -5.04
C SER A 72 3.94 12.46 -5.54
N PHE A 73 3.99 12.96 -6.77
CA PHE A 73 5.19 13.62 -7.30
C PHE A 73 5.50 14.95 -6.57
N PRO A 74 4.56 15.91 -6.46
CA PRO A 74 4.78 17.12 -5.65
C PRO A 74 5.16 16.82 -4.20
N ALA A 75 4.54 15.81 -3.57
CA ALA A 75 4.88 15.40 -2.21
C ALA A 75 6.35 14.95 -2.11
N GLY A 76 6.83 14.15 -3.08
CA GLY A 76 8.23 13.73 -3.12
C GLY A 76 9.20 14.90 -3.26
N TRP A 77 8.88 15.86 -4.14
CA TRP A 77 9.68 17.07 -4.29
C TRP A 77 9.70 17.95 -3.00
N LEU A 78 8.55 18.04 -2.31
CA LEU A 78 8.48 18.71 -1.02
C LEU A 78 9.32 17.99 0.06
N VAL A 79 9.33 16.66 0.05
CA VAL A 79 10.18 15.85 0.94
C VAL A 79 11.65 16.17 0.72
N ASP A 80 12.09 16.26 -0.54
CA ASP A 80 13.49 16.59 -0.88
C ASP A 80 13.89 17.99 -0.41
N LYS A 81 12.95 18.95 -0.45
CA LYS A 81 13.21 20.34 -0.06
C LYS A 81 13.05 20.61 1.44
N LEU A 82 12.00 20.10 2.05
CA LEU A 82 11.56 20.45 3.40
C LEU A 82 11.84 19.34 4.43
N GLY A 83 12.21 18.14 3.95
CA GLY A 83 12.46 16.97 4.75
C GLY A 83 11.22 16.15 5.07
N GLU A 84 11.43 14.88 5.36
CA GLU A 84 10.38 13.86 5.52
C GLU A 84 9.45 14.18 6.69
N ARG A 85 10.00 14.64 7.80
CA ARG A 85 9.26 14.87 9.04
C ARG A 85 8.15 15.91 8.88
N LEU A 86 8.48 17.07 8.28
CA LEU A 86 7.52 18.15 8.08
C LEU A 86 6.40 17.71 7.15
N ILE A 87 6.74 17.04 6.05
CA ILE A 87 5.78 16.58 5.06
C ILE A 87 4.91 15.45 5.60
N LEU A 88 5.49 14.53 6.38
CA LEU A 88 4.75 13.48 7.08
C LEU A 88 3.69 14.07 8.02
N GLY A 89 4.11 14.99 8.88
CA GLY A 89 3.21 15.61 9.84
C GLY A 89 2.11 16.41 9.17
N SER A 90 2.47 17.31 8.24
CA SER A 90 1.48 18.12 7.50
C SER A 90 0.51 17.23 6.71
N GLY A 91 0.99 16.14 6.10
CA GLY A 91 0.15 15.17 5.39
C GLY A 91 -0.89 14.53 6.31
N ILE A 92 -0.47 14.02 7.48
CA ILE A 92 -1.40 13.42 8.45
C ILE A 92 -2.44 14.46 8.93
N PHE A 93 -2.02 15.70 9.24
CA PHE A 93 -2.95 16.74 9.68
C PHE A 93 -3.94 17.15 8.58
N ILE A 94 -3.52 17.22 7.31
CA ILE A 94 -4.43 17.48 6.19
C ILE A 94 -5.49 16.36 6.11
N VAL A 95 -5.09 15.08 6.22
CA VAL A 95 -6.05 13.96 6.21
C VAL A 95 -6.99 14.04 7.42
N ALA A 96 -6.47 14.35 8.61
CA ALA A 96 -7.27 14.47 9.83
C ALA A 96 -8.33 15.57 9.72
N ILE A 97 -7.91 16.76 9.33
CA ILE A 97 -8.80 17.93 9.18
C ILE A 97 -9.82 17.67 8.07
N SER A 98 -9.38 17.21 6.91
CA SER A 98 -10.29 16.92 5.79
C SER A 98 -11.30 15.82 6.14
N SER A 99 -10.89 14.80 6.90
CA SER A 99 -11.81 13.75 7.37
C SER A 99 -12.81 14.27 8.38
N ALA A 100 -12.39 15.06 9.37
CA ALA A 100 -13.30 15.69 10.33
C ALA A 100 -14.34 16.57 9.62
N LEU A 101 -13.89 17.42 8.70
CA LEU A 101 -14.77 18.29 7.89
C LEU A 101 -15.69 17.45 6.97
N ALA A 102 -15.21 16.33 6.40
CA ALA A 102 -16.03 15.43 5.61
C ALA A 102 -17.18 14.82 6.44
N GLY A 103 -16.94 14.50 7.72
CA GLY A 103 -18.01 14.09 8.65
C GLY A 103 -19.07 15.19 8.90
N LEU A 104 -18.70 16.47 8.71
CA LEU A 104 -19.62 17.62 8.81
C LEU A 104 -20.26 17.99 7.48
N ALA A 105 -19.92 17.34 6.35
CA ALA A 105 -20.46 17.68 5.04
C ALA A 105 -21.99 17.67 5.04
N GLN A 106 -22.57 18.71 4.41
CA GLN A 106 -24.01 18.91 4.28
C GLN A 106 -24.53 18.61 2.87
N ASN A 107 -23.61 18.41 1.93
CA ASN A 107 -23.94 18.03 0.55
C ASN A 107 -22.80 17.20 -0.07
N TYR A 108 -23.13 16.57 -1.21
CA TYR A 108 -22.22 15.71 -1.94
C TYR A 108 -20.91 16.40 -2.37
N TRP A 109 -20.98 17.65 -2.85
CA TRP A 109 -19.80 18.36 -3.34
C TRP A 109 -18.80 18.67 -2.23
N GLN A 110 -19.28 19.02 -1.03
CA GLN A 110 -18.42 19.19 0.14
C GLN A 110 -17.71 17.87 0.48
N LEU A 111 -18.45 16.77 0.53
CA LEU A 111 -17.85 15.45 0.80
C LEU A 111 -16.80 15.11 -0.26
N LEU A 112 -17.12 15.30 -1.54
CA LEU A 112 -16.21 15.01 -2.67
C LEU A 112 -14.90 15.82 -2.57
N LEU A 113 -14.99 17.14 -2.40
CA LEU A 113 -13.82 18.02 -2.34
C LEU A 113 -12.95 17.73 -1.09
N LEU A 114 -13.58 17.50 0.07
CA LEU A 114 -12.85 17.20 1.30
C LEU A 114 -12.17 15.83 1.23
N ARG A 115 -12.79 14.86 0.57
CA ARG A 115 -12.14 13.56 0.30
C ARG A 115 -10.96 13.73 -0.65
N GLY A 116 -11.09 14.57 -1.69
CA GLY A 116 -9.98 14.92 -2.56
C GLY A 116 -8.82 15.57 -1.80
N ALA A 117 -9.08 16.52 -0.92
CA ALA A 117 -8.06 17.12 -0.06
C ALA A 117 -7.36 16.08 0.84
N GLY A 118 -8.12 15.11 1.37
CA GLY A 118 -7.57 13.99 2.12
C GLY A 118 -6.60 13.14 1.30
N GLY A 119 -6.86 12.95 0.00
CA GLY A 119 -5.95 12.25 -0.91
C GLY A 119 -4.59 12.94 -1.03
N VAL A 120 -4.55 14.28 -1.10
CA VAL A 120 -3.30 15.06 -1.07
C VAL A 120 -2.49 14.78 0.19
N GLY A 121 -3.12 14.91 1.35
CA GLY A 121 -2.46 14.63 2.64
C GLY A 121 -1.98 13.19 2.76
N SER A 122 -2.76 12.23 2.24
CA SER A 122 -2.40 10.82 2.21
C SER A 122 -1.16 10.55 1.34
N ALA A 123 -1.01 11.20 0.19
CA ALA A 123 0.19 11.13 -0.65
C ALA A 123 1.41 11.67 0.12
N MET A 124 1.29 12.84 0.72
CA MET A 124 2.35 13.46 1.52
C MET A 124 2.81 12.52 2.66
N PHE A 125 1.87 11.95 3.41
CA PHE A 125 2.17 10.98 4.47
C PHE A 125 2.89 9.74 3.92
N THR A 126 2.31 9.09 2.91
CA THR A 126 2.83 7.80 2.43
C THR A 126 4.24 7.94 1.84
N VAL A 127 4.46 8.97 0.99
CA VAL A 127 5.75 9.22 0.38
C VAL A 127 6.82 9.52 1.43
N SER A 128 6.52 10.41 2.38
CA SER A 128 7.48 10.79 3.41
C SER A 128 7.73 9.68 4.43
N ALA A 129 6.71 8.94 4.85
CA ALA A 129 6.87 7.82 5.78
C ALA A 129 7.72 6.71 5.15
N PHE A 130 7.45 6.37 3.88
CA PHE A 130 8.20 5.34 3.17
C PHE A 130 9.66 5.76 2.93
N ALA A 131 9.90 7.02 2.52
CA ALA A 131 11.24 7.58 2.38
C ALA A 131 12.02 7.47 3.71
N LEU A 132 11.39 7.83 4.82
CA LEU A 132 12.00 7.78 6.13
C LEU A 132 12.30 6.34 6.58
N VAL A 133 11.39 5.39 6.35
CA VAL A 133 11.62 3.96 6.67
C VAL A 133 12.86 3.44 5.95
N LEU A 134 13.01 3.73 4.66
CA LEU A 134 14.16 3.26 3.87
C LEU A 134 15.48 3.95 4.25
N ARG A 135 15.41 5.19 4.75
CA ARG A 135 16.58 6.00 5.13
C ARG A 135 17.18 5.59 6.48
N VAL A 136 16.32 5.20 7.45
CA VAL A 136 16.78 4.92 8.83
C VAL A 136 17.40 3.54 8.99
N VAL A 137 17.33 2.69 7.99
CA VAL A 137 17.84 1.30 8.04
C VAL A 137 19.02 1.09 7.08
N MET A 138 19.86 0.10 7.43
CA MET A 138 20.95 -0.33 6.56
C MET A 138 20.42 -1.04 5.30
N PRO A 139 21.17 -1.07 4.18
CA PRO A 139 20.71 -1.68 2.93
C PRO A 139 20.24 -3.12 3.05
N ASP A 140 20.91 -3.93 3.85
CA ASP A 140 20.57 -5.34 4.11
C ASP A 140 19.29 -5.53 4.93
N GLN A 141 18.76 -4.48 5.55
CA GLN A 141 17.54 -4.49 6.37
C GLN A 141 16.32 -3.86 5.70
N ARG A 142 16.48 -3.25 4.51
CA ARG A 142 15.41 -2.50 3.82
C ARG A 142 14.19 -3.35 3.52
N GLY A 143 14.37 -4.61 3.11
CA GLY A 143 13.26 -5.53 2.87
C GLY A 143 12.46 -5.83 4.15
N ARG A 144 13.15 -6.05 5.28
CA ARG A 144 12.50 -6.27 6.58
C ARG A 144 11.79 -5.03 7.10
N ALA A 145 12.40 -3.86 6.94
CA ALA A 145 11.80 -2.59 7.36
C ALA A 145 10.57 -2.25 6.52
N ALA A 146 10.66 -2.37 5.20
CA ALA A 146 9.54 -2.21 4.29
C ALA A 146 8.40 -3.18 4.60
N LEU A 147 8.71 -4.46 4.85
CA LEU A 147 7.79 -5.48 5.30
C LEU A 147 7.08 -5.09 6.59
N THR A 148 7.83 -4.65 7.61
CA THR A 148 7.28 -4.31 8.92
C THR A 148 6.31 -3.14 8.79
N PHE A 149 6.68 -2.12 8.03
CA PHE A 149 5.85 -0.96 7.72
C PHE A 149 4.57 -1.35 6.97
N GLN A 150 4.69 -2.18 5.92
CA GLN A 150 3.54 -2.68 5.16
C GLN A 150 2.65 -3.62 5.99
N GLY A 151 3.26 -4.40 6.89
CA GLY A 151 2.54 -5.22 7.85
C GLY A 151 1.65 -4.39 8.78
N GLY A 152 2.12 -3.22 9.20
CA GLY A 152 1.31 -2.25 9.94
C GLY A 152 0.06 -1.82 9.17
N PHE A 153 0.23 -1.45 7.89
CA PHE A 153 -0.90 -1.12 7.02
C PHE A 153 -1.86 -2.29 6.82
N LEU A 154 -1.34 -3.49 6.57
CA LEU A 154 -2.16 -4.68 6.34
C LEU A 154 -3.03 -5.01 7.55
N ILE A 155 -2.41 -5.10 8.73
CA ILE A 155 -3.13 -5.43 9.97
C ILE A 155 -4.15 -4.34 10.30
N GLY A 156 -3.76 -3.06 10.17
CA GLY A 156 -4.67 -1.94 10.39
C GLY A 156 -5.86 -1.95 9.43
N GLY A 157 -5.62 -2.20 8.13
CA GLY A 157 -6.67 -2.26 7.12
C GLY A 157 -7.66 -3.42 7.32
N VAL A 158 -7.21 -4.56 7.86
CA VAL A 158 -8.07 -5.70 8.19
C VAL A 158 -8.87 -5.47 9.48
N THR A 159 -8.24 -4.84 10.47
CA THR A 159 -8.89 -4.60 11.77
C THR A 159 -9.84 -3.38 11.74
N GLY A 160 -9.59 -2.41 10.88
CA GLY A 160 -10.39 -1.18 10.79
C GLY A 160 -11.90 -1.42 10.62
N PRO A 161 -12.37 -2.21 9.66
CA PRO A 161 -13.79 -2.47 9.45
C PRO A 161 -14.50 -3.10 10.65
N LEU A 162 -13.77 -3.85 11.50
CA LEU A 162 -14.35 -4.43 12.74
C LEU A 162 -14.82 -3.35 13.72
N PHE A 163 -14.13 -2.21 13.75
CA PHE A 163 -14.52 -1.05 14.55
C PHE A 163 -15.46 -0.12 13.78
N GLY A 164 -15.37 -0.11 12.45
CA GLY A 164 -16.18 0.76 11.60
C GLY A 164 -17.67 0.40 11.59
N ALA A 165 -18.01 -0.88 11.53
CA ALA A 165 -19.40 -1.34 11.46
C ALA A 165 -20.24 -0.92 12.66
N PRO A 166 -19.84 -1.11 13.94
CA PRO A 166 -20.59 -0.61 15.10
C PRO A 166 -20.72 0.92 15.12
N LEU A 167 -19.70 1.66 14.71
CA LEU A 167 -19.74 3.11 14.64
C LEU A 167 -20.73 3.61 13.57
N ALA A 168 -20.75 2.96 12.42
CA ALA A 168 -21.67 3.26 11.32
C ALA A 168 -23.13 3.00 11.71
N ALA A 169 -23.38 1.98 12.53
CA ALA A 169 -24.72 1.68 13.05
C ALA A 169 -25.28 2.80 13.96
N ILE A 170 -24.40 3.56 14.64
CA ILE A 170 -24.80 4.73 15.43
C ILE A 170 -25.02 5.93 14.51
N SER A 171 -24.08 6.23 13.62
CA SER A 171 -24.13 7.32 12.65
C SER A 171 -23.10 7.15 11.56
N LEU A 172 -23.47 7.36 10.29
CA LEU A 172 -22.53 7.35 9.16
C LEU A 172 -21.46 8.45 9.22
N ARG A 173 -21.64 9.46 10.07
CA ARG A 173 -20.70 10.56 10.30
C ARG A 173 -19.63 10.21 11.35
N LEU A 174 -19.96 9.38 12.34
CA LEU A 174 -19.10 9.05 13.48
C LEU A 174 -17.75 8.41 13.06
N PRO A 175 -17.70 7.49 12.08
CA PRO A 175 -16.46 6.95 11.54
C PRO A 175 -15.44 8.00 11.10
N PHE A 176 -15.89 9.09 10.49
CA PHE A 176 -15.01 10.17 10.03
C PHE A 176 -14.32 10.91 11.19
N PHE A 177 -15.03 11.14 12.28
CA PHE A 177 -14.47 11.79 13.46
C PHE A 177 -13.50 10.87 14.21
N VAL A 178 -13.85 9.58 14.33
CA VAL A 178 -12.95 8.60 14.93
C VAL A 178 -11.66 8.49 14.10
N TYR A 179 -11.77 8.45 12.78
CA TYR A 179 -10.59 8.47 11.89
C TYR A 179 -9.75 9.74 12.08
N ALA A 180 -10.37 10.91 12.12
CA ALA A 180 -9.67 12.16 12.35
C ALA A 180 -8.94 12.16 13.69
N ALA A 181 -9.59 11.72 14.78
CA ALA A 181 -8.97 11.61 16.09
C ALA A 181 -7.78 10.63 16.10
N THR A 182 -7.94 9.46 15.48
CA THR A 182 -6.86 8.47 15.35
C THR A 182 -5.65 9.06 14.61
N LEU A 183 -5.89 9.82 13.53
CA LEU A 183 -4.84 10.50 12.77
C LEU A 183 -4.15 11.59 13.60
N LEU A 184 -4.90 12.40 14.35
CA LEU A 184 -4.31 13.44 15.22
C LEU A 184 -3.39 12.82 16.27
N VAL A 185 -3.83 11.74 16.92
CA VAL A 185 -3.03 11.01 17.90
C VAL A 185 -1.77 10.41 17.23
N ALA A 186 -1.95 9.68 16.12
CA ALA A 186 -0.84 9.05 15.40
C ALA A 186 0.16 10.09 14.87
N GLY A 187 -0.32 11.20 14.31
CA GLY A 187 0.51 12.29 13.80
C GLY A 187 1.28 12.98 14.91
N SER A 188 0.65 13.24 16.04
CA SER A 188 1.31 13.86 17.22
C SER A 188 2.41 12.94 17.77
N ILE A 189 2.13 11.65 17.95
CA ILE A 189 3.12 10.66 18.37
C ILE A 189 4.28 10.62 17.37
N GLY A 190 3.98 10.50 16.08
CA GLY A 190 4.99 10.47 15.02
C GLY A 190 5.89 11.71 15.06
N LEU A 191 5.33 12.91 15.14
CA LEU A 191 6.09 14.16 15.19
C LEU A 191 6.97 14.27 16.43
N VAL A 192 6.46 13.90 17.61
CA VAL A 192 7.22 13.98 18.88
C VAL A 192 8.41 13.01 18.86
N TYR A 193 8.16 11.74 18.52
CA TYR A 193 9.21 10.72 18.51
C TYR A 193 10.26 10.96 17.42
N LEU A 194 9.84 11.38 16.23
CA LEU A 194 10.75 11.72 15.14
C LEU A 194 11.49 13.06 15.39
N ALA A 195 10.98 13.92 16.29
CA ALA A 195 11.68 15.14 16.70
C ALA A 195 12.97 14.85 17.46
N ASN A 196 12.91 13.82 18.30
CA ASN A 196 13.99 13.41 19.16
C ASN A 196 14.91 12.36 18.48
N SER A 197 14.61 11.98 17.24
CA SER A 197 15.45 11.03 16.53
C SER A 197 16.79 11.69 16.18
N ARG A 198 17.89 11.05 16.57
CA ARG A 198 19.26 11.47 16.26
C ARG A 198 19.63 11.22 14.79
N LEU A 199 18.66 11.28 13.86
CA LEU A 199 18.88 11.03 12.45
C LEU A 199 19.91 12.00 11.88
N GLN A 200 19.83 13.28 12.23
CA GLN A 200 20.82 14.29 11.84
C GLN A 200 22.20 14.04 12.48
N ALA A 201 22.23 13.63 13.75
CA ALA A 201 23.50 13.36 14.43
C ALA A 201 24.19 12.11 13.86
N ARG A 202 23.45 11.06 13.50
CA ARG A 202 24.00 9.87 12.85
C ARG A 202 24.51 10.12 11.45
N GLU A 203 23.90 11.00 10.67
CA GLU A 203 24.40 11.42 9.34
C GLU A 203 25.71 12.18 9.46
N ILE A 204 25.82 13.06 10.44
CA ILE A 204 27.04 13.83 10.71
C ILE A 204 28.16 12.91 11.25
N GLU A 205 27.86 12.00 12.17
CA GLU A 205 28.81 11.03 12.74
C GLU A 205 29.26 9.96 11.72
N ALA A 206 28.40 9.56 10.79
CA ALA A 206 28.74 8.58 9.75
C ALA A 206 29.53 9.18 8.57
N GLY A 207 29.70 10.50 8.52
CA GLY A 207 30.37 11.17 7.39
C GLY A 207 29.67 11.00 6.03
N THR A 208 28.45 10.47 6.05
CA THR A 208 27.65 10.17 4.85
C THR A 208 26.55 11.21 4.70
N ASP A 209 26.93 12.42 4.32
CA ASP A 209 25.99 13.36 3.69
C ASP A 209 25.72 12.84 2.26
N VAL A 210 24.96 11.75 2.17
CA VAL A 210 24.62 11.15 0.88
C VAL A 210 23.61 12.07 0.21
N ALA A 211 24.06 12.74 -0.84
CA ALA A 211 23.20 13.60 -1.65
C ALA A 211 21.94 12.85 -2.09
N PRO A 212 20.77 13.51 -2.08
CA PRO A 212 19.51 12.86 -2.53
C PRO A 212 19.67 12.36 -3.96
N THR A 213 19.25 11.11 -4.21
CA THR A 213 19.27 10.57 -5.57
C THR A 213 18.21 11.29 -6.41
N PRO A 214 18.60 12.10 -7.41
CA PRO A 214 17.61 12.78 -8.24
C PRO A 214 16.85 11.76 -9.10
N LEU A 215 15.61 12.07 -9.43
CA LEU A 215 14.75 11.21 -10.26
C LEU A 215 15.44 10.87 -11.60
N SER A 216 16.17 11.81 -12.20
CA SER A 216 16.92 11.62 -13.45
C SER A 216 17.98 10.51 -13.38
N VAL A 217 18.47 10.22 -12.18
CA VAL A 217 19.40 9.10 -11.93
C VAL A 217 18.60 7.82 -11.69
N ALA A 218 17.55 7.87 -10.83
CA ALA A 218 16.74 6.69 -10.52
C ALA A 218 16.12 6.07 -11.78
N ILE A 219 15.57 6.85 -12.70
CA ILE A 219 14.96 6.37 -13.95
C ILE A 219 15.95 5.74 -14.94
N ARG A 220 17.25 5.90 -14.75
CA ARG A 220 18.28 5.19 -15.55
C ARG A 220 18.50 3.76 -15.07
N HIS A 221 18.09 3.43 -13.85
CA HIS A 221 18.24 2.10 -13.28
C HIS A 221 17.11 1.16 -13.72
N ARG A 222 17.44 0.05 -14.38
CA ARG A 222 16.45 -0.96 -14.79
C ARG A 222 15.69 -1.57 -13.61
N ALA A 223 16.34 -1.71 -12.45
CA ALA A 223 15.72 -2.20 -11.24
C ALA A 223 14.61 -1.25 -10.72
N TYR A 224 14.77 0.05 -10.90
CA TYR A 224 13.75 1.02 -10.56
C TYR A 224 12.48 0.85 -11.45
N TRP A 225 12.66 0.64 -12.76
CA TRP A 225 11.55 0.36 -13.68
C TRP A 225 10.85 -0.97 -13.35
N ALA A 226 11.61 -2.01 -12.99
CA ALA A 226 11.04 -3.27 -12.54
C ALA A 226 10.19 -3.08 -11.28
N ALA A 227 10.68 -2.31 -10.31
CA ALA A 227 9.95 -2.00 -9.09
C ALA A 227 8.68 -1.15 -9.38
N LEU A 228 8.77 -0.13 -10.26
CA LEU A 228 7.62 0.68 -10.72
C LEU A 228 6.53 -0.18 -11.34
N THR A 229 6.90 -1.03 -12.30
CA THR A 229 5.96 -1.89 -13.03
C THR A 229 5.27 -2.87 -12.08
N ASN A 230 6.01 -3.48 -11.18
CA ASN A 230 5.46 -4.41 -10.19
C ASN A 230 4.57 -3.70 -9.16
N ASN A 231 4.90 -2.47 -8.78
CA ASN A 231 4.07 -1.67 -7.87
C ASN A 231 2.75 -1.24 -8.54
N MET A 232 2.80 -0.87 -9.83
CA MET A 232 1.61 -0.60 -10.64
C MET A 232 0.74 -1.86 -10.78
N ALA A 233 1.33 -3.02 -11.08
CA ALA A 233 0.61 -4.30 -11.15
C ALA A 233 -0.05 -4.65 -9.82
N THR A 234 0.63 -4.39 -8.69
CA THR A 234 0.07 -4.60 -7.35
C THR A 234 -1.09 -3.65 -7.08
N GLY A 235 -0.97 -2.36 -7.41
CA GLY A 235 -2.06 -1.39 -7.30
C GLY A 235 -3.28 -1.76 -8.13
N TRP A 236 -3.05 -2.16 -9.40
CA TRP A 236 -4.08 -2.67 -10.29
C TRP A 236 -4.80 -3.89 -9.73
N ALA A 237 -4.05 -4.91 -9.30
CA ALA A 237 -4.61 -6.15 -8.79
C ALA A 237 -5.35 -5.97 -7.45
N LEU A 238 -4.80 -5.16 -6.55
CA LEU A 238 -5.34 -4.96 -5.20
C LEU A 238 -6.60 -4.09 -5.19
N PHE A 239 -6.56 -2.94 -5.85
CA PHE A 239 -7.65 -1.96 -5.84
C PHE A 239 -8.55 -2.11 -7.07
N GLY A 240 -7.97 -2.41 -8.25
CA GLY A 240 -8.70 -2.62 -9.49
C GLY A 240 -9.51 -3.91 -9.45
N ILE A 241 -8.83 -5.04 -9.39
CA ILE A 241 -9.50 -6.33 -9.53
C ILE A 241 -10.15 -6.78 -8.23
N ARG A 242 -9.36 -6.90 -7.16
CA ARG A 242 -9.87 -7.42 -5.88
C ARG A 242 -10.94 -6.52 -5.26
N GLY A 243 -10.84 -5.21 -5.45
CA GLY A 243 -11.78 -4.25 -4.88
C GLY A 243 -13.02 -3.97 -5.74
N SER A 244 -13.00 -4.25 -7.05
CA SER A 244 -14.09 -3.91 -7.96
C SER A 244 -14.67 -5.11 -8.71
N VAL A 245 -13.85 -5.78 -9.51
CA VAL A 245 -14.32 -6.86 -10.42
C VAL A 245 -14.54 -8.17 -9.71
N LEU A 246 -13.71 -8.52 -8.74
CA LEU A 246 -13.80 -9.79 -8.03
C LEU A 246 -15.12 -9.97 -7.24
N PRO A 247 -15.65 -8.94 -6.54
CA PRO A 247 -16.98 -9.05 -5.93
C PRO A 247 -18.08 -9.41 -6.94
N LEU A 248 -18.08 -8.79 -8.12
CA LEU A 248 -19.03 -9.07 -9.18
C LEU A 248 -18.85 -10.48 -9.75
N PHE A 249 -17.62 -10.91 -9.99
CA PHE A 249 -17.31 -12.26 -10.42
C PHE A 249 -17.87 -13.31 -9.45
N VAL A 250 -17.73 -13.11 -8.14
CA VAL A 250 -18.25 -14.04 -7.11
C VAL A 250 -19.77 -14.09 -7.13
N THR A 251 -20.45 -12.95 -7.28
CA THR A 251 -21.92 -12.89 -7.22
C THR A 251 -22.59 -13.18 -8.55
N GLU A 252 -22.03 -12.76 -9.66
CA GLU A 252 -22.64 -12.82 -10.98
C GLU A 252 -22.19 -14.03 -11.82
N ALA A 253 -20.88 -14.37 -11.78
CA ALA A 253 -20.36 -15.52 -12.53
C ALA A 253 -20.38 -16.82 -11.72
N LEU A 254 -19.92 -16.79 -10.46
CA LEU A 254 -19.94 -17.96 -9.58
C LEU A 254 -21.30 -18.19 -8.91
N LEU A 255 -22.20 -17.21 -8.96
CA LEU A 255 -23.53 -17.24 -8.32
C LEU A 255 -23.48 -17.55 -6.82
N LEU A 256 -22.45 -17.06 -6.14
CA LEU A 256 -22.20 -17.26 -4.73
C LEU A 256 -22.69 -16.04 -3.91
N SER A 257 -22.90 -16.25 -2.61
CA SER A 257 -23.30 -15.17 -1.70
C SER A 257 -22.15 -14.16 -1.47
N GLU A 258 -22.52 -12.93 -1.09
CA GLU A 258 -21.55 -11.86 -0.75
C GLU A 258 -20.56 -12.27 0.36
N SER A 259 -20.94 -13.23 1.22
CA SER A 259 -20.06 -13.78 2.26
C SER A 259 -18.79 -14.39 1.66
N TRP A 260 -18.86 -14.96 0.46
CA TRP A 260 -17.69 -15.50 -0.23
C TRP A 260 -16.72 -14.43 -0.72
N VAL A 261 -17.22 -13.24 -1.04
CA VAL A 261 -16.38 -12.07 -1.34
C VAL A 261 -15.51 -11.72 -0.13
N ALA A 262 -16.16 -11.54 1.03
CA ALA A 262 -15.45 -11.23 2.28
C ALA A 262 -14.48 -12.35 2.67
N LEU A 263 -14.88 -13.61 2.53
CA LEU A 263 -14.04 -14.76 2.83
C LEU A 263 -12.82 -14.83 1.91
N GLY A 264 -12.96 -14.58 0.62
CA GLY A 264 -11.83 -14.55 -0.32
C GLY A 264 -10.84 -13.44 0.00
N ILE A 265 -11.34 -12.23 0.31
CA ILE A 265 -10.48 -11.13 0.76
C ILE A 265 -9.73 -11.52 2.04
N PHE A 266 -10.42 -12.14 2.98
CA PHE A 266 -9.82 -12.63 4.23
C PHE A 266 -8.75 -13.71 3.96
N ILE A 267 -9.05 -14.71 3.12
CA ILE A 267 -8.09 -15.75 2.72
C ILE A 267 -6.83 -15.12 2.13
N SER A 268 -6.98 -14.17 1.20
CA SER A 268 -5.83 -13.48 0.59
C SER A 268 -5.01 -12.69 1.61
N ALA A 269 -5.66 -12.03 2.55
CA ALA A 269 -4.98 -11.28 3.62
C ALA A 269 -4.24 -12.20 4.59
N VAL A 270 -4.82 -13.33 4.95
CA VAL A 270 -4.17 -14.35 5.79
C VAL A 270 -2.97 -14.95 5.05
N ALA A 271 -3.11 -15.34 3.79
CA ALA A 271 -2.01 -15.88 2.98
C ALA A 271 -0.87 -14.84 2.85
N GLN A 272 -1.19 -13.57 2.60
CA GLN A 272 -0.23 -12.48 2.56
C GLN A 272 0.48 -12.32 3.91
N GLY A 273 -0.26 -12.29 5.01
CA GLY A 273 0.29 -12.11 6.36
C GLY A 273 1.23 -13.23 6.78
N LEU A 274 0.87 -14.49 6.52
CA LEU A 274 1.68 -15.67 6.87
C LEU A 274 3.04 -15.68 6.15
N VAL A 275 3.09 -15.20 4.90
CA VAL A 275 4.30 -15.22 4.07
C VAL A 275 5.05 -13.89 4.11
N LEU A 276 4.49 -12.87 4.70
CA LEU A 276 5.05 -11.52 4.69
C LEU A 276 6.49 -11.48 5.25
N ILE A 277 6.76 -12.13 6.40
CA ILE A 277 8.12 -12.19 7.00
C ILE A 277 9.06 -13.10 6.21
N PRO A 278 8.69 -14.32 5.82
CA PRO A 278 9.50 -15.11 4.91
C PRO A 278 9.84 -14.39 3.60
N ALA A 279 8.89 -13.66 3.03
CA ALA A 279 9.08 -12.87 1.81
C ALA A 279 10.13 -11.77 2.01
N GLY A 280 10.05 -11.01 3.10
CA GLY A 280 11.06 -9.99 3.45
C GLY A 280 12.44 -10.60 3.62
N ARG A 281 12.55 -11.69 4.39
CA ARG A 281 13.82 -12.41 4.58
C ARG A 281 14.36 -12.97 3.26
N SER A 282 13.50 -13.52 2.40
CA SER A 282 13.91 -14.01 1.07
C SER A 282 14.47 -12.87 0.23
N SER A 283 13.81 -11.71 0.22
CA SER A 283 14.27 -10.51 -0.45
C SER A 283 15.63 -10.04 0.06
N ASP A 284 15.87 -10.08 1.38
CA ASP A 284 17.12 -9.62 2.00
C ASP A 284 18.28 -10.64 1.92
N THR A 285 18.00 -11.92 1.62
CA THR A 285 19.01 -12.99 1.62
C THR A 285 19.29 -13.59 0.25
N ARG A 286 18.23 -13.77 -0.56
CA ARG A 286 18.31 -14.38 -1.90
C ARG A 286 18.35 -13.36 -3.03
N GLY A 287 17.94 -12.11 -2.74
CA GLY A 287 17.94 -11.01 -3.68
C GLY A 287 16.55 -10.43 -3.97
N ARG A 288 16.56 -9.18 -4.42
CA ARG A 288 15.34 -8.43 -4.77
C ARG A 288 14.75 -8.96 -6.08
N ARG A 289 15.63 -9.16 -7.08
CA ARG A 289 15.24 -9.61 -8.41
C ARG A 289 14.51 -10.96 -8.40
N PRO A 290 15.04 -12.07 -7.84
CA PRO A 290 14.33 -13.35 -7.82
C PRO A 290 13.02 -13.29 -7.04
N SER A 291 12.95 -12.49 -5.96
CA SER A 291 11.72 -12.32 -5.19
C SER A 291 10.63 -11.59 -5.98
N MET A 292 10.99 -10.56 -6.80
CA MET A 292 10.07 -9.89 -7.73
C MET A 292 9.57 -10.85 -8.81
N ILE A 293 10.46 -11.64 -9.42
CA ILE A 293 10.10 -12.62 -10.47
C ILE A 293 9.10 -13.64 -9.92
N VAL A 294 9.43 -14.28 -8.80
CA VAL A 294 8.56 -15.30 -8.19
C VAL A 294 7.22 -14.69 -7.76
N GLY A 295 7.25 -13.49 -7.16
CA GLY A 295 6.04 -12.79 -6.73
C GLY A 295 5.10 -12.46 -7.89
N SER A 296 5.64 -11.93 -9.00
CA SER A 296 4.86 -11.62 -10.22
C SER A 296 4.28 -12.88 -10.87
N LEU A 297 5.06 -13.96 -10.95
CA LEU A 297 4.60 -15.24 -11.51
C LEU A 297 3.48 -15.83 -10.66
N ILE A 298 3.62 -15.84 -9.32
CA ILE A 298 2.57 -16.35 -8.43
C ILE A 298 1.31 -15.50 -8.55
N MET A 299 1.42 -14.17 -8.54
CA MET A 299 0.25 -13.30 -8.68
C MET A 299 -0.38 -13.42 -10.06
N GLY A 300 0.43 -13.52 -11.14
CA GLY A 300 -0.04 -13.74 -12.50
C GLY A 300 -0.77 -15.07 -12.64
N SER A 301 -0.26 -16.16 -12.04
CA SER A 301 -0.90 -17.46 -12.08
C SER A 301 -2.28 -17.49 -11.41
N ALA A 302 -2.49 -16.67 -10.36
CA ALA A 302 -3.82 -16.50 -9.75
C ALA A 302 -4.84 -15.99 -10.78
N PHE A 303 -4.46 -15.00 -11.59
CA PHE A 303 -5.35 -14.41 -12.58
C PHE A 303 -5.49 -15.28 -13.84
N VAL A 304 -4.45 -16.01 -14.25
CA VAL A 304 -4.56 -17.04 -15.28
C VAL A 304 -5.57 -18.11 -14.84
N LEU A 305 -5.50 -18.55 -13.59
CA LEU A 305 -6.44 -19.54 -13.07
C LEU A 305 -7.89 -19.04 -13.10
N LEU A 306 -8.14 -17.78 -12.69
CA LEU A 306 -9.49 -17.19 -12.72
C LEU A 306 -9.98 -16.93 -14.13
N SER A 307 -9.10 -16.63 -15.10
CA SER A 307 -9.50 -16.43 -16.49
C SER A 307 -9.85 -17.74 -17.20
N ALA A 308 -9.33 -18.87 -16.71
CA ALA A 308 -9.52 -20.18 -17.36
C ALA A 308 -10.60 -21.04 -16.68
N ILE A 309 -10.85 -20.88 -15.39
CA ILE A 309 -11.70 -21.78 -14.60
C ILE A 309 -12.57 -20.98 -13.63
N GLU A 310 -13.87 -20.97 -13.89
CA GLU A 310 -14.87 -20.27 -13.10
C GLU A 310 -15.52 -21.22 -12.07
N THR A 311 -14.78 -21.58 -11.03
CA THR A 311 -15.28 -22.46 -9.96
C THR A 311 -14.87 -21.94 -8.57
N LEU A 312 -15.60 -22.36 -7.54
CA LEU A 312 -15.26 -22.02 -6.16
C LEU A 312 -13.84 -22.49 -5.76
N PRO A 313 -13.37 -23.70 -6.08
CA PRO A 313 -12.00 -24.10 -5.77
C PRO A 313 -10.95 -23.23 -6.45
N SER A 314 -11.14 -22.87 -7.74
CA SER A 314 -10.20 -21.99 -8.45
C SER A 314 -10.16 -20.59 -7.81
N TYR A 315 -11.29 -20.06 -7.40
CA TYR A 315 -11.38 -18.80 -6.68
C TYR A 315 -10.59 -18.81 -5.38
N VAL A 316 -10.79 -19.84 -4.53
CA VAL A 316 -10.07 -19.96 -3.25
C VAL A 316 -8.56 -20.09 -3.46
N ILE A 317 -8.13 -20.94 -4.40
CA ILE A 317 -6.71 -21.10 -4.75
C ILE A 317 -6.13 -19.77 -5.26
N ALA A 318 -6.85 -19.07 -6.14
CA ALA A 318 -6.42 -17.79 -6.67
C ALA A 318 -6.26 -16.74 -5.56
N MET A 319 -7.14 -16.72 -4.55
CA MET A 319 -7.01 -15.81 -3.41
C MET A 319 -5.77 -16.10 -2.56
N VAL A 320 -5.43 -17.37 -2.37
CA VAL A 320 -4.16 -17.76 -1.70
C VAL A 320 -2.97 -17.29 -2.54
N LEU A 321 -2.93 -17.63 -3.83
CA LEU A 321 -1.83 -17.24 -4.73
C LEU A 321 -1.69 -15.71 -4.80
N PHE A 322 -2.80 -14.98 -4.88
CA PHE A 322 -2.80 -13.51 -4.83
C PHE A 322 -2.10 -12.98 -3.57
N GLY A 323 -2.47 -13.50 -2.39
CA GLY A 323 -1.87 -13.10 -1.12
C GLY A 323 -0.36 -13.37 -1.06
N LEU A 324 0.08 -14.56 -1.52
CA LEU A 324 1.49 -14.93 -1.60
C LEU A 324 2.27 -14.01 -2.55
N GLY A 325 1.75 -13.78 -3.75
CA GLY A 325 2.35 -12.89 -4.75
C GLY A 325 2.46 -11.45 -4.25
N ALA A 326 1.40 -10.94 -3.63
CA ALA A 326 1.37 -9.58 -3.07
C ALA A 326 2.40 -9.38 -1.95
N ALA A 327 2.63 -10.39 -1.09
CA ALA A 327 3.66 -10.32 -0.06
C ALA A 327 5.07 -10.21 -0.66
N LEU A 328 5.38 -11.06 -1.64
CA LEU A 328 6.69 -11.08 -2.31
C LEU A 328 6.94 -9.78 -3.08
N LEU A 329 5.97 -9.32 -3.87
CA LEU A 329 6.08 -8.10 -4.67
C LEU A 329 6.21 -6.85 -3.79
N GLY A 330 5.36 -6.74 -2.77
CA GLY A 330 5.39 -5.58 -1.87
C GLY A 330 6.72 -5.43 -1.14
N THR A 331 7.30 -6.53 -0.66
CA THR A 331 8.58 -6.49 0.05
C THR A 331 9.76 -6.24 -0.89
N SER A 332 9.84 -6.96 -2.00
CA SER A 332 11.00 -6.91 -2.90
C SER A 332 11.05 -5.63 -3.73
N SER A 333 9.91 -5.13 -4.24
CA SER A 333 9.86 -3.88 -5.01
C SER A 333 10.22 -2.68 -4.13
N ASN A 334 9.68 -2.63 -2.89
CA ASN A 334 10.00 -1.59 -1.93
C ASN A 334 11.50 -1.58 -1.58
N ALA A 335 12.07 -2.77 -1.35
CA ALA A 335 13.49 -2.90 -1.04
C ALA A 335 14.38 -2.50 -2.24
N ALA A 336 14.02 -2.91 -3.47
CA ALA A 336 14.75 -2.55 -4.69
C ALA A 336 14.75 -1.03 -4.92
N VAL A 337 13.63 -0.34 -4.68
CA VAL A 337 13.59 1.12 -4.71
C VAL A 337 14.52 1.73 -3.67
N GLY A 338 14.51 1.20 -2.44
CA GLY A 338 15.41 1.66 -1.38
C GLY A 338 16.88 1.45 -1.69
N ASP A 339 17.24 0.42 -2.46
CA ASP A 339 18.62 0.17 -2.87
C ASP A 339 19.09 1.15 -3.97
N VAL A 340 18.16 1.53 -4.88
CA VAL A 340 18.44 2.48 -5.98
C VAL A 340 18.43 3.93 -5.48
N VAL A 341 17.48 4.25 -4.58
CA VAL A 341 17.28 5.61 -4.07
C VAL A 341 18.03 5.78 -2.75
N GLN A 342 19.11 6.55 -2.80
CA GLN A 342 19.94 6.89 -1.64
C GLN A 342 19.64 8.29 -1.13
N GLY A 343 20.01 8.57 0.12
CA GLY A 343 19.75 9.87 0.74
C GLY A 343 18.23 10.13 0.90
N ARG A 344 17.80 11.38 0.67
CA ARG A 344 16.38 11.75 0.81
C ARG A 344 15.52 11.19 -0.30
N GLY A 345 15.88 11.31 -1.57
CA GLY A 345 15.26 10.68 -2.76
C GLY A 345 13.72 10.73 -2.86
N GLY A 346 13.07 11.70 -2.20
CA GLY A 346 11.64 11.75 -2.04
C GLY A 346 10.88 11.82 -3.35
N THR A 347 11.41 12.54 -4.35
CA THR A 347 10.79 12.63 -5.68
C THR A 347 10.75 11.26 -6.38
N ALA A 348 11.83 10.48 -6.30
CA ALA A 348 11.85 9.14 -6.88
C ALA A 348 10.88 8.19 -6.15
N ILE A 349 10.76 8.30 -4.82
CA ILE A 349 9.79 7.55 -4.04
C ILE A 349 8.36 8.00 -4.36
N GLY A 350 8.14 9.30 -4.57
CA GLY A 350 6.85 9.83 -5.00
C GLY A 350 6.39 9.22 -6.33
N VAL A 351 7.27 9.16 -7.33
CA VAL A 351 6.97 8.51 -8.62
C VAL A 351 6.73 7.01 -8.47
N TYR A 352 7.46 6.34 -7.56
CA TYR A 352 7.20 4.94 -7.25
C TYR A 352 5.80 4.73 -6.66
N GLN A 353 5.34 5.59 -5.76
CA GLN A 353 3.98 5.50 -5.22
C GLN A 353 2.91 5.84 -6.26
N MET A 354 3.19 6.81 -7.15
CA MET A 354 2.30 7.12 -8.29
C MET A 354 2.02 5.89 -9.15
N ALA A 355 3.00 5.00 -9.35
CA ALA A 355 2.79 3.80 -10.14
C ALA A 355 1.69 2.90 -9.53
N SER A 356 1.69 2.69 -8.20
CA SER A 356 0.61 1.97 -7.52
C SER A 356 -0.73 2.71 -7.59
N ASP A 357 -0.72 4.03 -7.37
CA ASP A 357 -1.94 4.84 -7.41
C ASP A 357 -2.54 4.87 -8.83
N LEU A 358 -1.70 4.87 -9.88
CA LEU A 358 -2.15 4.72 -11.28
C LEU A 358 -2.84 3.37 -11.50
N GLY A 359 -2.24 2.28 -11.01
CA GLY A 359 -2.87 0.96 -11.05
C GLY A 359 -4.20 0.93 -10.31
N ALA A 360 -4.25 1.54 -9.13
CA ALA A 360 -5.45 1.62 -8.30
C ALA A 360 -6.57 2.46 -8.91
N PHE A 361 -6.23 3.46 -9.72
CA PHE A 361 -7.19 4.30 -10.44
C PHE A 361 -7.63 3.68 -11.77
N ALA A 362 -6.66 3.27 -12.60
CA ALA A 362 -6.93 2.75 -13.95
C ALA A 362 -7.51 1.33 -13.93
N GLY A 363 -7.09 0.51 -12.94
CA GLY A 363 -7.51 -0.88 -12.82
C GLY A 363 -9.02 -1.08 -12.80
N PRO A 364 -9.78 -0.45 -11.87
CA PRO A 364 -11.22 -0.63 -11.82
C PRO A 364 -11.93 -0.19 -13.11
N LEU A 365 -11.47 0.91 -13.71
CA LEU A 365 -12.08 1.47 -14.91
C LEU A 365 -11.89 0.56 -16.12
N ILE A 366 -10.65 0.15 -16.37
CA ILE A 366 -10.33 -0.69 -17.53
C ILE A 366 -10.86 -2.10 -17.32
N ALA A 367 -10.70 -2.68 -16.13
CA ALA A 367 -11.20 -4.02 -15.86
C ALA A 367 -12.74 -4.07 -15.89
N GLY A 368 -13.43 -3.06 -15.35
CA GLY A 368 -14.90 -2.96 -15.47
C GLY A 368 -15.36 -2.83 -16.92
N LEU A 369 -14.65 -2.02 -17.73
CA LEU A 369 -14.93 -1.90 -19.16
C LEU A 369 -14.74 -3.23 -19.91
N LEU A 370 -13.71 -4.01 -19.55
CA LEU A 370 -13.48 -5.33 -20.14
C LEU A 370 -14.60 -6.32 -19.77
N VAL A 371 -15.10 -6.26 -18.53
CA VAL A 371 -16.26 -7.08 -18.14
C VAL A 371 -17.51 -6.67 -18.90
N ASP A 372 -17.78 -5.38 -19.06
CA ASP A 372 -18.96 -4.87 -19.75
C ASP A 372 -18.92 -5.16 -21.26
N LEU A 373 -17.75 -5.12 -21.91
CA LEU A 373 -17.60 -5.34 -23.35
C LEU A 373 -17.42 -6.81 -23.73
N PHE A 374 -16.88 -7.62 -22.83
CA PHE A 374 -16.54 -9.02 -23.08
C PHE A 374 -17.05 -9.91 -21.94
N ASP A 375 -16.19 -10.24 -20.95
CA ASP A 375 -16.51 -11.02 -19.78
C ASP A 375 -15.42 -10.87 -18.67
N PHE A 376 -15.63 -11.56 -17.55
CA PHE A 376 -14.66 -11.57 -16.42
C PHE A 376 -13.32 -12.17 -16.82
N SER A 377 -13.30 -13.17 -17.71
CA SER A 377 -12.06 -13.85 -18.14
C SER A 377 -11.09 -12.89 -18.80
N TRP A 378 -11.56 -11.92 -19.59
CA TRP A 378 -10.73 -10.88 -20.20
C TRP A 378 -10.13 -9.94 -19.19
N ALA A 379 -10.90 -9.53 -18.18
CA ALA A 379 -10.37 -8.66 -17.10
C ALA A 379 -9.24 -9.37 -16.34
N PHE A 380 -9.40 -10.66 -16.05
CA PHE A 380 -8.36 -11.46 -15.41
C PHE A 380 -7.17 -11.73 -16.35
N ALA A 381 -7.39 -12.05 -17.62
CA ALA A 381 -6.32 -12.26 -18.59
C ALA A 381 -5.44 -11.02 -18.79
N VAL A 382 -6.03 -9.83 -18.89
CA VAL A 382 -5.28 -8.57 -18.98
C VAL A 382 -4.49 -8.32 -17.70
N THR A 383 -5.05 -8.63 -16.53
CA THR A 383 -4.32 -8.54 -15.26
C THR A 383 -3.14 -9.50 -15.20
N ALA A 384 -3.31 -10.73 -15.67
CA ALA A 384 -2.22 -11.69 -15.80
C ALA A 384 -1.13 -11.18 -16.76
N ALA A 385 -1.51 -10.58 -17.89
CA ALA A 385 -0.57 -9.98 -18.83
C ALA A 385 0.24 -8.84 -18.19
N ILE A 386 -0.38 -8.00 -17.39
CA ILE A 386 0.32 -6.95 -16.61
C ILE A 386 1.35 -7.57 -15.65
N CYS A 387 1.01 -8.67 -14.98
CA CYS A 387 1.95 -9.40 -14.13
C CYS A 387 3.11 -10.01 -14.93
N ILE A 388 2.85 -10.52 -16.16
CA ILE A 388 3.89 -11.02 -17.07
C ILE A 388 4.84 -9.89 -17.47
N VAL A 389 4.33 -8.71 -17.77
CA VAL A 389 5.17 -7.52 -18.03
C VAL A 389 6.03 -7.19 -16.81
N GLY A 390 5.47 -7.23 -15.59
CA GLY A 390 6.23 -7.09 -14.34
C GLY A 390 7.35 -8.12 -14.20
N THR A 391 7.06 -9.39 -14.53
CA THR A 391 8.06 -10.47 -14.57
C THR A 391 9.17 -10.21 -15.58
N ALA A 392 8.83 -9.80 -16.80
CA ALA A 392 9.80 -9.48 -17.86
C ALA A 392 10.72 -8.32 -17.45
N MET A 393 10.14 -7.27 -16.86
CA MET A 393 10.92 -6.14 -16.35
C MET A 393 11.86 -6.56 -15.20
N ALA A 394 11.40 -7.44 -14.30
CA ALA A 394 12.26 -7.98 -13.25
C ALA A 394 13.38 -8.88 -13.81
N LEU A 395 13.11 -9.68 -14.84
CA LEU A 395 14.13 -10.49 -15.54
C LEU A 395 15.19 -9.63 -16.22
N ALA A 396 14.80 -8.48 -16.79
CA ALA A 396 15.69 -7.53 -17.46
C ALA A 396 16.48 -6.64 -16.48
N SER A 397 16.12 -6.66 -15.18
CA SER A 397 16.78 -5.83 -14.16
C SER A 397 18.01 -6.52 -13.56
N PRO A 398 19.04 -5.74 -13.14
CA PRO A 398 20.12 -6.28 -12.33
C PRO A 398 19.64 -6.59 -10.90
N GLU A 399 20.38 -7.43 -10.19
CA GLU A 399 20.22 -7.60 -8.74
C GLU A 399 20.71 -6.35 -8.01
N THR A 400 19.93 -5.86 -7.04
CA THR A 400 20.26 -4.66 -6.26
C THR A 400 20.77 -4.96 -4.86
N LEU A 401 20.60 -6.21 -4.39
CA LEU A 401 21.12 -6.60 -3.07
C LEU A 401 22.65 -6.46 -3.05
N PRO A 402 23.22 -5.66 -2.14
CA PRO A 402 24.68 -5.55 -2.01
C PRO A 402 25.33 -6.91 -1.76
N ARG A 403 26.39 -7.24 -2.47
CA ARG A 403 27.16 -8.46 -2.21
C ARG A 403 27.88 -8.33 -0.86
N ARG A 404 27.81 -9.37 -0.03
CA ARG A 404 28.46 -9.42 1.31
C ARG A 404 29.97 -9.11 1.31
N ALA A 405 30.63 -9.06 0.15
CA ALA A 405 32.05 -8.77 0.02
C ALA A 405 32.36 -7.27 -0.08
N GLU A 406 31.34 -6.40 -0.14
CA GLU A 406 31.49 -4.94 -0.29
C GLU A 406 31.10 -4.16 1.00
N LEU A 407 30.82 -4.90 2.09
CA LEU A 407 30.60 -4.40 3.44
C LEU A 407 31.77 -4.78 4.35
#